data_c76c698cd9c6922e0d4d828999b3bac1
#
_entry.id   c76c698cd9c6922e0d4d828999b3bac1
#
_cell.length_a   1.000
_cell.length_b   1.000
_cell.length_c   1.000
_cell.angle_alpha   90.00
_cell.angle_beta   90.00
_cell.angle_gamma   90.00
#
_symmetry.space_group_name_H-M   'P 1'
#
loop_
_entity.id
_entity.type
_entity.pdbx_description
1 polymer ?
#
loop_
_entity_poly.entity_id
_entity_poly.type
_entity_poly.pdbx_seq_one_letter_code
_entity_poly.pdbx_strand_id
1 'polypeptide(L)'
;LQGRTSGGIYLTTIQKFTEDLQLLSDRCNIICISDEAHRSQVNLDQKTRITDAGVQKKYGFAKYLHDSLPNATYVGFTGTPIDATIEVFGKVVDAYTMTESVRDGITVNLVYDGRAAKVNLNQAKLQEIEDYYDRCADEGANEHQIEESKKAVAHLDVILGDPDRLRTIAKDFIEHYESRVREGATVAGKAMFVCSNRYIAYDLYKII
;
A
#
# COMPACT_ATOMS: atom_id res chain seq x y z
N LEU A 1 2.89 31.27 3.27
CA LEU A 1 1.78 31.33 4.21
C LEU A 1 1.94 32.47 5.23
N GLN A 2 3.11 32.62 5.84
CA GLN A 2 3.33 33.59 6.94
C GLN A 2 3.22 35.08 6.50
N GLY A 3 3.43 35.37 5.23
CA GLY A 3 3.40 36.77 4.72
C GLY A 3 2.06 37.21 4.11
N ARG A 4 1.01 36.37 4.15
CA ARG A 4 -0.30 36.68 3.54
C ARG A 4 -1.45 36.47 4.51
N THR A 5 -2.40 37.36 4.52
CA THR A 5 -3.60 37.25 5.37
C THR A 5 -4.75 36.53 4.64
N SER A 6 -4.77 36.54 3.33
CA SER A 6 -5.78 35.87 2.51
C SER A 6 -5.28 35.61 1.09
N GLY A 7 -5.94 34.69 0.39
CA GLY A 7 -5.68 34.32 -0.99
C GLY A 7 -4.37 33.57 -1.22
N GLY A 8 -4.24 32.96 -2.38
CA GLY A 8 -3.08 32.21 -2.82
C GLY A 8 -3.32 30.70 -2.84
N ILE A 9 -2.65 30.03 -3.78
CA ILE A 9 -2.58 28.57 -3.90
C ILE A 9 -1.13 28.17 -3.68
N TYR A 10 -0.91 27.17 -2.83
CA TYR A 10 0.41 26.65 -2.48
C TYR A 10 0.45 25.16 -2.80
N LEU A 11 1.37 24.74 -3.64
CA LEU A 11 1.61 23.35 -3.97
C LEU A 11 2.83 22.86 -3.21
N THR A 12 2.67 21.72 -2.56
CA THR A 12 3.74 21.09 -1.76
C THR A 12 3.57 19.59 -1.73
N THR A 13 4.61 18.88 -1.29
CA THR A 13 4.54 17.45 -1.01
C THR A 13 4.46 17.23 0.50
N ILE A 14 3.75 16.17 0.91
CA ILE A 14 3.55 15.85 2.33
C ILE A 14 4.90 15.60 3.07
N GLN A 15 5.91 15.12 2.35
CA GLN A 15 7.24 14.83 2.91
C GLN A 15 7.99 16.06 3.42
N LYS A 16 7.54 17.26 3.09
CA LYS A 16 8.11 18.50 3.64
C LYS A 16 7.64 18.81 5.07
N PHE A 17 6.60 18.13 5.54
CA PHE A 17 6.13 18.26 6.91
C PHE A 17 6.87 17.26 7.80
N THR A 18 7.84 17.75 8.52
CA THR A 18 8.76 16.97 9.36
C THR A 18 8.66 17.40 10.82
N GLU A 19 9.32 16.65 11.69
CA GLU A 19 9.37 16.88 13.15
C GLU A 19 9.86 18.28 13.53
N ASP A 20 10.73 18.87 12.71
CA ASP A 20 11.30 20.21 12.94
C ASP A 20 10.38 21.34 12.50
N LEU A 21 9.22 21.03 11.90
CA LEU A 21 8.29 22.04 11.41
C LEU A 21 7.50 22.64 12.60
N GLN A 22 7.76 23.92 12.84
CA GLN A 22 6.98 24.73 13.77
C GLN A 22 5.62 25.09 13.17
N LEU A 23 4.75 25.68 13.99
CA LEU A 23 3.48 26.25 13.60
C LEU A 23 3.64 27.16 12.35
N LEU A 24 3.04 26.78 11.24
CA LEU A 24 3.05 27.59 10.02
C LEU A 24 1.98 28.69 10.07
N SER A 25 0.81 28.36 10.60
CA SER A 25 -0.28 29.31 10.78
C SER A 25 -1.36 28.75 11.68
N ASP A 26 -1.95 29.61 12.49
CA ASP A 26 -3.12 29.34 13.35
C ASP A 26 -4.44 29.80 12.70
N ARG A 27 -4.39 30.25 11.46
CA ARG A 27 -5.57 30.77 10.75
C ARG A 27 -6.56 29.66 10.40
N CYS A 28 -7.85 29.97 10.46
CA CYS A 28 -8.95 29.10 10.10
C CYS A 28 -9.41 29.24 8.62
N ASN A 29 -8.84 30.19 7.87
CA ASN A 29 -9.18 30.40 6.45
C ASN A 29 -8.20 29.70 5.49
N ILE A 30 -7.67 28.54 5.90
CA ILE A 30 -6.79 27.69 5.11
C ILE A 30 -7.54 26.40 4.81
N ILE A 31 -7.49 25.98 3.55
CA ILE A 31 -8.02 24.69 3.10
C ILE A 31 -6.83 23.86 2.61
N CYS A 32 -6.61 22.71 3.23
CA CYS A 32 -5.61 21.73 2.84
C CYS A 32 -6.28 20.64 2.02
N ILE A 33 -5.92 20.57 0.74
CA ILE A 33 -6.42 19.54 -0.19
C ILE A 33 -5.32 18.50 -0.36
N SER A 34 -5.63 17.25 -0.03
CA SER A 34 -4.70 16.13 -0.08
C SER A 34 -5.16 15.12 -1.12
N ASP A 35 -4.33 14.88 -2.13
CA ASP A 35 -4.53 13.79 -3.08
C ASP A 35 -3.88 12.50 -2.56
N GLU A 36 -4.40 11.34 -2.98
CA GLU A 36 -3.98 10.00 -2.50
C GLU A 36 -3.93 9.92 -0.96
N ALA A 37 -4.96 10.46 -0.31
CA ALA A 37 -5.01 10.67 1.13
C ALA A 37 -4.80 9.39 1.96
N HIS A 38 -5.04 8.20 1.40
CA HIS A 38 -4.83 6.90 2.05
C HIS A 38 -3.36 6.49 2.21
N ARG A 39 -2.42 7.11 1.48
CA ARG A 39 -1.01 6.68 1.48
C ARG A 39 -0.26 7.13 2.72
N SER A 40 0.32 8.30 2.73
CA SER A 40 1.21 8.77 3.81
C SER A 40 0.55 9.73 4.80
N GLN A 41 -0.76 9.98 4.65
CA GLN A 41 -1.49 11.04 5.34
C GLN A 41 -2.45 10.51 6.42
N VAL A 42 -2.37 9.22 6.74
CA VAL A 42 -3.30 8.56 7.66
C VAL A 42 -2.70 8.18 9.02
N ASN A 43 -1.41 8.44 9.26
CA ASN A 43 -0.77 8.07 10.51
C ASN A 43 -0.68 9.28 11.44
N LEU A 44 -1.67 9.43 12.32
CA LEU A 44 -1.63 10.34 13.46
C LEU A 44 -0.95 9.68 14.67
N ASP A 45 -0.87 8.35 14.69
CA ASP A 45 -0.31 7.59 15.80
C ASP A 45 1.21 7.61 15.83
N GLN A 46 1.72 7.49 17.05
CA GLN A 46 3.13 7.40 17.32
C GLN A 46 3.65 5.99 16.99
N LYS A 47 4.56 5.91 16.01
CA LYS A 47 5.33 4.69 15.76
C LYS A 47 6.64 4.74 16.53
N THR A 48 6.85 3.74 17.36
CA THR A 48 8.12 3.54 18.06
C THR A 48 9.05 2.74 17.16
N ARG A 49 10.22 3.28 16.85
CA ARG A 49 11.27 2.57 16.13
C ARG A 49 12.48 2.44 17.03
N ILE A 50 12.92 1.21 17.22
CA ILE A 50 14.15 0.91 17.95
C ILE A 50 15.30 0.98 16.95
N THR A 51 16.31 1.78 17.26
CA THR A 51 17.57 1.90 16.51
C THR A 51 18.72 1.59 17.44
N ASP A 52 19.90 1.31 16.90
CA ASP A 52 21.12 1.08 17.70
C ASP A 52 21.48 2.25 18.62
N ALA A 53 20.91 3.43 18.36
CA ALA A 53 21.07 4.64 19.18
C ALA A 53 19.96 4.85 20.24
N GLY A 54 19.00 3.90 20.35
CA GLY A 54 17.89 3.95 21.30
C GLY A 54 16.50 4.02 20.65
N VAL A 55 15.49 4.25 21.47
CA VAL A 55 14.07 4.31 21.04
C VAL A 55 13.77 5.67 20.40
N GLN A 56 13.46 5.66 19.12
CA GLN A 56 12.96 6.84 18.40
C GLN A 56 11.44 6.74 18.24
N LYS A 57 10.77 7.79 18.70
CA LYS A 57 9.33 7.97 18.50
C LYS A 57 9.12 8.82 17.26
N LYS A 58 8.46 8.28 16.24
CA LYS A 58 8.20 8.99 14.99
C LYS A 58 6.71 9.00 14.70
N TYR A 59 6.19 10.18 14.41
CA TYR A 59 4.82 10.35 13.91
C TYR A 59 4.77 10.30 12.38
N GLY A 60 3.59 10.08 11.83
CA GLY A 60 3.36 10.21 10.40
C GLY A 60 3.37 11.68 9.94
N PHE A 61 3.57 11.91 8.65
CA PHE A 61 3.53 13.25 8.06
C PHE A 61 2.19 13.96 8.28
N ALA A 62 1.09 13.21 8.40
CA ALA A 62 -0.23 13.75 8.71
C ALA A 62 -0.23 14.50 10.05
N LYS A 63 0.40 13.93 11.07
CA LYS A 63 0.49 14.56 12.39
C LYS A 63 1.24 15.89 12.32
N TYR A 64 2.39 15.93 11.65
CA TYR A 64 3.17 17.16 11.52
C TYR A 64 2.45 18.22 10.68
N LEU A 65 1.70 17.82 9.65
CA LEU A 65 0.86 18.72 8.89
C LEU A 65 -0.24 19.35 9.77
N HIS A 66 -0.94 18.52 10.55
CA HIS A 66 -2.01 18.99 11.45
C HIS A 66 -1.46 19.89 12.55
N ASP A 67 -0.30 19.57 13.12
CA ASP A 67 0.35 20.41 14.15
C ASP A 67 0.81 21.76 13.56
N SER A 68 1.21 21.79 12.29
CA SER A 68 1.63 23.02 11.60
C SER A 68 0.46 23.94 11.24
N LEU A 69 -0.73 23.39 11.04
CA LEU A 69 -1.94 24.10 10.57
C LEU A 69 -3.18 23.63 11.35
N PRO A 70 -3.22 23.82 12.68
CA PRO A 70 -4.21 23.19 13.56
C PRO A 70 -5.66 23.61 13.28
N ASN A 71 -5.87 24.79 12.71
CA ASN A 71 -7.20 25.35 12.42
C ASN A 71 -7.58 25.30 10.95
N ALA A 72 -6.80 24.61 10.12
CA ALA A 72 -7.11 24.45 8.70
C ALA A 72 -8.26 23.44 8.49
N THR A 73 -9.00 23.61 7.41
CA THR A 73 -9.96 22.61 6.93
C THR A 73 -9.23 21.61 6.04
N TYR A 74 -9.38 20.32 6.34
CA TYR A 74 -8.74 19.25 5.60
C TYR A 74 -9.72 18.52 4.70
N VAL A 75 -9.35 18.34 3.42
CA VAL A 75 -10.12 17.60 2.42
C VAL A 75 -9.22 16.57 1.77
N GLY A 76 -9.58 15.30 1.87
CA GLY A 76 -8.86 14.17 1.28
C GLY A 76 -9.55 13.65 0.03
N PHE A 77 -8.79 13.44 -1.04
CA PHE A 77 -9.21 12.72 -2.23
C PHE A 77 -8.48 11.37 -2.29
N THR A 78 -9.21 10.31 -2.55
CA THR A 78 -8.64 8.95 -2.63
C THR A 78 -9.55 8.00 -3.39
N GLY A 79 -8.97 7.14 -4.20
CA GLY A 79 -9.69 6.01 -4.82
C GLY A 79 -9.89 4.82 -3.90
N THR A 80 -9.20 4.76 -2.75
CA THR A 80 -9.21 3.64 -1.81
C THR A 80 -9.23 4.13 -0.36
N PRO A 81 -10.37 4.67 0.13
CA PRO A 81 -10.48 5.09 1.52
C PRO A 81 -10.33 3.89 2.46
N ILE A 82 -9.51 4.06 3.49
CA ILE A 82 -9.35 3.11 4.61
C ILE A 82 -9.83 3.78 5.89
N ASP A 83 -10.08 3.00 6.95
CA ASP A 83 -10.58 3.53 8.23
C ASP A 83 -9.72 4.68 8.75
N ALA A 84 -8.40 4.55 8.70
CA ALA A 84 -7.47 5.60 9.08
C ALA A 84 -7.59 6.88 8.23
N THR A 85 -8.05 6.81 6.98
CA THR A 85 -8.36 7.99 6.16
C THR A 85 -9.58 8.73 6.71
N ILE A 86 -10.60 7.97 7.13
CA ILE A 86 -11.82 8.52 7.71
C ILE A 86 -11.55 9.18 9.06
N GLU A 87 -10.65 8.62 9.86
CA GLU A 87 -10.22 9.20 11.14
C GLU A 87 -9.54 10.57 10.97
N VAL A 88 -8.74 10.73 9.91
CA VAL A 88 -8.01 11.97 9.65
C VAL A 88 -8.84 13.03 8.95
N PHE A 89 -9.61 12.65 7.93
CA PHE A 89 -10.35 13.58 7.05
C PHE A 89 -11.84 13.64 7.34
N GLY A 90 -12.35 12.78 8.22
CA GLY A 90 -13.78 12.70 8.51
C GLY A 90 -14.53 11.78 7.54
N LYS A 91 -15.85 11.84 7.63
CA LYS A 91 -16.74 11.00 6.81
C LYS A 91 -16.63 11.34 5.34
N VAL A 92 -16.84 10.33 4.49
CA VAL A 92 -16.97 10.51 3.05
C VAL A 92 -18.11 11.48 2.73
N VAL A 93 -17.78 12.55 2.03
CA VAL A 93 -18.72 13.62 1.65
C VAL A 93 -19.37 13.29 0.31
N ASP A 94 -18.59 12.76 -0.62
CA ASP A 94 -19.04 12.35 -1.95
C ASP A 94 -18.21 11.18 -2.47
N ALA A 95 -18.81 10.33 -3.29
CA ALA A 95 -18.16 9.17 -3.88
C ALA A 95 -18.65 8.91 -5.29
N TYR A 96 -17.72 8.72 -6.21
CA TYR A 96 -17.98 8.23 -7.56
C TYR A 96 -17.42 6.81 -7.68
N THR A 97 -18.29 5.83 -7.60
CA THR A 97 -17.90 4.42 -7.50
C THR A 97 -17.54 3.80 -8.85
N MET A 98 -16.80 2.67 -8.81
CA MET A 98 -16.50 1.87 -10.00
C MET A 98 -17.79 1.46 -10.74
N THR A 99 -18.85 1.12 -10.02
CA THR A 99 -20.13 0.73 -10.61
C THR A 99 -20.76 1.88 -11.38
N GLU A 100 -20.72 3.09 -10.84
CA GLU A 100 -21.20 4.30 -11.51
C GLU A 100 -20.37 4.61 -12.75
N SER A 101 -19.05 4.50 -12.64
CA SER A 101 -18.12 4.73 -13.74
C SER A 101 -18.32 3.76 -14.91
N VAL A 102 -18.60 2.49 -14.63
CA VAL A 102 -18.93 1.49 -15.65
C VAL A 102 -20.29 1.81 -16.31
N ARG A 103 -21.31 2.15 -15.50
CA ARG A 103 -22.64 2.51 -16.01
C ARG A 103 -22.56 3.74 -16.92
N ASP A 104 -21.74 4.72 -16.57
CA ASP A 104 -21.56 5.96 -17.33
C ASP A 104 -20.61 5.78 -18.54
N GLY A 105 -20.06 4.56 -18.75
CA GLY A 105 -19.20 4.23 -19.89
C GLY A 105 -17.78 4.82 -19.81
N ILE A 106 -17.37 5.30 -18.64
CA ILE A 106 -16.04 5.92 -18.43
C ILE A 106 -14.98 4.84 -18.22
N THR A 107 -15.30 3.78 -17.49
CA THR A 107 -14.42 2.62 -17.27
C THR A 107 -15.03 1.35 -17.81
N VAL A 108 -14.17 0.37 -18.09
CA VAL A 108 -14.59 -0.97 -18.53
C VAL A 108 -14.97 -1.83 -17.33
N ASN A 109 -15.85 -2.81 -17.57
CA ASN A 109 -16.20 -3.80 -16.56
C ASN A 109 -14.98 -4.68 -16.25
N LEU A 110 -14.75 -4.93 -14.97
CA LEU A 110 -13.70 -5.84 -14.51
C LEU A 110 -14.28 -7.23 -14.28
N VAL A 111 -13.65 -8.23 -14.84
CA VAL A 111 -13.96 -9.65 -14.62
C VAL A 111 -12.83 -10.25 -13.81
N TYR A 112 -13.17 -10.83 -12.65
CA TYR A 112 -12.22 -11.47 -11.76
C TYR A 112 -12.24 -12.98 -11.97
N ASP A 113 -11.07 -13.55 -12.27
CA ASP A 113 -10.85 -14.99 -12.32
C ASP A 113 -9.82 -15.36 -11.24
N GLY A 114 -10.31 -15.93 -10.14
CA GLY A 114 -9.47 -16.33 -9.01
C GLY A 114 -8.75 -17.64 -9.30
N ARG A 115 -7.44 -17.59 -9.54
CA ARG A 115 -6.59 -18.74 -9.77
C ARG A 115 -5.65 -18.96 -8.62
N ALA A 116 -5.80 -20.07 -7.90
CA ALA A 116 -4.83 -20.51 -6.91
C ALA A 116 -3.73 -21.31 -7.62
N ALA A 117 -2.50 -20.80 -7.57
CA ALA A 117 -1.35 -21.64 -7.93
C ALA A 117 -1.30 -22.80 -6.94
N LYS A 118 -1.63 -24.01 -7.38
CA LYS A 118 -1.43 -25.24 -6.62
C LYS A 118 0.08 -25.49 -6.56
N VAL A 119 0.73 -24.82 -5.65
CA VAL A 119 2.14 -25.09 -5.35
C VAL A 119 2.13 -26.13 -4.25
N ASN A 120 2.69 -27.29 -4.51
CA ASN A 120 3.17 -28.16 -3.46
C ASN A 120 4.37 -27.43 -2.84
N LEU A 121 4.10 -26.55 -1.90
CA LEU A 121 5.14 -26.09 -0.97
C LEU A 121 5.74 -27.34 -0.36
N ASN A 122 7.05 -27.49 -0.48
CA ASN A 122 7.78 -28.58 0.13
C ASN A 122 7.35 -28.63 1.61
N GLN A 123 6.80 -29.77 2.06
CA GLN A 123 6.28 -29.93 3.42
C GLN A 123 7.28 -29.49 4.48
N ALA A 124 8.58 -29.64 4.21
CA ALA A 124 9.65 -29.17 5.08
C ALA A 124 9.64 -27.63 5.24
N LYS A 125 9.38 -26.87 4.19
CA LYS A 125 9.27 -25.39 4.28
C LYS A 125 7.98 -24.93 4.94
N LEU A 126 6.87 -25.65 4.78
CA LEU A 126 5.63 -25.37 5.50
C LEU A 126 5.80 -25.61 7.00
N GLN A 127 6.44 -26.70 7.38
CA GLN A 127 6.73 -27.02 8.78
C GLN A 127 7.67 -25.97 9.40
N GLU A 128 8.68 -25.51 8.67
CA GLU A 128 9.60 -24.46 9.12
C GLU A 128 8.89 -23.12 9.37
N ILE A 129 7.86 -22.83 8.58
CA ILE A 129 7.00 -21.64 8.73
C ILE A 129 6.05 -21.81 9.92
N GLU A 130 5.44 -22.97 10.09
CA GLU A 130 4.57 -23.29 11.23
C GLU A 130 5.36 -23.26 12.54
N ASP A 131 6.50 -23.94 12.61
CA ASP A 131 7.41 -23.94 13.75
C ASP A 131 7.93 -22.53 14.10
N TYR A 132 8.00 -21.67 13.10
CA TYR A 132 8.36 -20.26 13.27
C TYR A 132 7.22 -19.47 13.92
N TYR A 133 5.97 -19.60 13.43
CA TYR A 133 4.80 -18.94 14.02
C TYR A 133 4.50 -19.44 15.43
N ASP A 134 4.68 -20.72 15.70
CA ASP A 134 4.49 -21.31 17.03
C ASP A 134 5.50 -20.74 18.04
N ARG A 135 6.74 -20.58 17.64
CA ARG A 135 7.76 -19.89 18.46
C ARG A 135 7.43 -18.43 18.70
N CYS A 136 6.94 -17.71 17.70
CA CYS A 136 6.50 -16.33 17.85
C CYS A 136 5.34 -16.18 18.84
N ALA A 137 4.43 -17.15 18.88
CA ALA A 137 3.30 -17.17 19.81
C ALA A 137 3.73 -17.42 21.26
N ASP A 138 4.75 -18.25 21.48
CA ASP A 138 5.23 -18.64 22.81
C ASP A 138 6.10 -17.57 23.50
N GLU A 139 6.79 -16.71 22.74
CA GLU A 139 7.78 -15.78 23.27
C GLU A 139 7.26 -14.40 23.65
N GLY A 140 6.01 -14.03 23.35
CA GLY A 140 5.25 -12.90 23.91
C GLY A 140 5.96 -11.53 24.07
N ALA A 141 6.98 -11.20 23.28
CA ALA A 141 7.83 -10.05 23.47
C ALA A 141 7.71 -8.98 22.37
N ASN A 142 7.56 -7.70 22.75
CA ASN A 142 7.34 -6.56 21.84
C ASN A 142 8.52 -6.20 20.93
N GLU A 143 9.76 -6.44 21.31
CA GLU A 143 10.95 -6.16 20.50
C GLU A 143 11.17 -7.22 19.42
N HIS A 144 10.89 -8.46 19.74
CA HIS A 144 10.99 -9.59 18.85
C HIS A 144 9.98 -9.49 17.67
N GLN A 145 8.80 -8.97 17.89
CA GLN A 145 7.76 -8.81 16.86
C GLN A 145 8.21 -7.98 15.66
N ILE A 146 9.02 -6.96 15.84
CA ILE A 146 9.52 -6.12 14.73
C ILE A 146 10.59 -6.86 13.91
N GLU A 147 11.49 -7.56 14.59
CA GLU A 147 12.55 -8.33 13.94
C GLU A 147 11.98 -9.57 13.24
N GLU A 148 11.00 -10.20 13.85
CA GLU A 148 10.27 -11.34 13.32
C GLU A 148 9.33 -11.00 12.18
N SER A 149 8.68 -9.85 12.23
CA SER A 149 7.93 -9.32 11.09
C SER A 149 8.83 -9.13 9.87
N LYS A 150 10.09 -8.70 10.06
CA LYS A 150 11.08 -8.62 8.97
C LYS A 150 11.50 -10.01 8.48
N LYS A 151 11.67 -10.98 9.36
CA LYS A 151 11.96 -12.35 8.99
C LYS A 151 10.78 -13.02 8.28
N ALA A 152 9.55 -12.79 8.74
CA ALA A 152 8.33 -13.29 8.08
C ALA A 152 8.16 -12.72 6.66
N VAL A 153 8.45 -11.44 6.43
CA VAL A 153 8.46 -10.84 5.10
C VAL A 153 9.55 -11.45 4.23
N ALA A 154 10.74 -11.70 4.77
CA ALA A 154 11.82 -12.38 4.04
C ALA A 154 11.47 -13.84 3.68
N HIS A 155 10.79 -14.57 4.57
CA HIS A 155 10.28 -15.91 4.28
C HIS A 155 9.18 -15.88 3.21
N LEU A 156 8.28 -14.91 3.25
CA LEU A 156 7.25 -14.75 2.23
C LEU A 156 7.87 -14.49 0.85
N ASP A 157 8.89 -13.67 0.76
CA ASP A 157 9.62 -13.41 -0.49
C ASP A 157 10.32 -14.65 -1.03
N VAL A 158 10.87 -15.51 -0.16
CA VAL A 158 11.46 -16.80 -0.56
C VAL A 158 10.39 -17.74 -1.15
N ILE A 159 9.21 -17.81 -0.53
CA ILE A 159 8.09 -18.61 -1.03
C ILE A 159 7.56 -18.05 -2.37
N LEU A 160 7.35 -16.74 -2.44
CA LEU A 160 6.84 -16.10 -3.64
C LEU A 160 7.83 -16.14 -4.81
N GLY A 161 9.13 -16.15 -4.51
CA GLY A 161 10.23 -16.24 -5.48
C GLY A 161 10.73 -17.65 -5.78
N ASP A 162 10.10 -18.70 -5.23
CA ASP A 162 10.50 -20.08 -5.49
C ASP A 162 10.49 -20.39 -6.99
N PRO A 163 11.60 -20.92 -7.58
CA PRO A 163 11.72 -21.12 -9.01
C PRO A 163 10.68 -22.08 -9.62
N ASP A 164 10.28 -23.11 -8.89
CA ASP A 164 9.29 -24.08 -9.39
C ASP A 164 7.88 -23.47 -9.36
N ARG A 165 7.62 -22.66 -8.31
CA ARG A 165 6.41 -21.86 -8.26
C ARG A 165 6.34 -20.86 -9.41
N LEU A 166 7.40 -20.13 -9.68
CA LEU A 166 7.45 -19.15 -10.77
C LEU A 166 7.27 -19.81 -12.14
N ARG A 167 7.86 -20.99 -12.37
CA ARG A 167 7.65 -21.77 -13.61
C ARG A 167 6.19 -22.19 -13.76
N THR A 168 5.55 -22.65 -12.69
CA THR A 168 4.14 -23.05 -12.70
C THR A 168 3.23 -21.87 -13.03
N ILE A 169 3.47 -20.72 -12.39
CA ILE A 169 2.72 -19.49 -12.63
C ILE A 169 2.95 -18.97 -14.06
N ALA A 170 4.20 -18.97 -14.53
CA ALA A 170 4.52 -18.53 -15.88
C ALA A 170 3.78 -19.37 -16.94
N LYS A 171 3.78 -20.69 -16.74
CA LYS A 171 3.07 -21.62 -17.64
C LYS A 171 1.57 -21.33 -17.65
N ASP A 172 0.91 -21.27 -16.50
CA ASP A 172 -0.53 -20.96 -16.40
C ASP A 172 -0.85 -19.58 -17.00
N PHE A 173 -0.02 -18.60 -16.76
CA PHE A 173 -0.18 -17.25 -17.31
C PHE A 173 -0.12 -17.23 -18.85
N ILE A 174 0.86 -17.91 -19.45
CA ILE A 174 1.01 -18.01 -20.91
C ILE A 174 -0.17 -18.76 -21.51
N GLU A 175 -0.51 -19.93 -20.95
CA GLU A 175 -1.62 -20.74 -21.43
C GLU A 175 -2.95 -19.98 -21.38
N HIS A 176 -3.18 -19.24 -20.29
CA HIS A 176 -4.37 -18.39 -20.18
C HIS A 176 -4.37 -17.23 -21.18
N TYR A 177 -3.22 -16.57 -21.38
CA TYR A 177 -3.11 -15.47 -22.33
C TYR A 177 -3.36 -15.94 -23.77
N GLU A 178 -2.79 -17.08 -24.14
CA GLU A 178 -2.96 -17.66 -25.47
C GLU A 178 -4.37 -18.22 -25.69
N SER A 179 -5.00 -18.83 -24.68
CA SER A 179 -6.36 -19.36 -24.78
C SER A 179 -7.38 -18.26 -25.08
N ARG A 180 -7.20 -17.08 -24.55
CA ARG A 180 -8.07 -15.92 -24.85
C ARG A 180 -8.14 -15.61 -26.35
N VAL A 181 -7.02 -15.72 -27.06
CA VAL A 181 -6.97 -15.51 -28.51
C VAL A 181 -7.69 -16.64 -29.26
N ARG A 182 -7.54 -17.88 -28.80
CA ARG A 182 -8.20 -19.05 -29.37
C ARG A 182 -9.71 -19.04 -29.11
N GLU A 183 -10.16 -18.54 -27.99
CA GLU A 183 -11.58 -18.49 -27.60
C GLU A 183 -12.34 -17.31 -28.21
N GLY A 184 -11.73 -16.57 -29.12
CA GLY A 184 -12.39 -15.52 -29.90
C GLY A 184 -12.32 -14.10 -29.32
N ALA A 185 -11.33 -13.81 -28.52
CA ALA A 185 -11.01 -12.43 -28.17
C ALA A 185 -10.71 -11.64 -29.44
N THR A 186 -11.58 -10.69 -29.79
CA THR A 186 -11.53 -9.92 -31.05
C THR A 186 -10.37 -8.91 -31.08
N VAL A 187 -9.69 -8.70 -29.95
CA VAL A 187 -8.56 -7.77 -29.84
C VAL A 187 -7.39 -8.47 -29.18
N ALA A 188 -6.24 -8.45 -29.86
CA ALA A 188 -4.96 -8.82 -29.26
C ALA A 188 -4.63 -7.83 -28.13
N GLY A 189 -5.03 -8.17 -26.92
CA GLY A 189 -4.77 -7.34 -25.73
C GLY A 189 -3.31 -7.46 -25.25
N LYS A 190 -2.89 -6.53 -24.44
CA LYS A 190 -1.63 -6.63 -23.68
C LYS A 190 -1.91 -7.29 -22.34
N ALA A 191 -0.97 -8.08 -21.86
CA ALA A 191 -1.00 -8.62 -20.50
C ALA A 191 -0.02 -7.86 -19.61
N MET A 192 -0.38 -7.72 -18.34
CA MET A 192 0.49 -7.17 -17.31
C MET A 192 0.50 -8.14 -16.13
N PHE A 193 1.69 -8.54 -15.72
CA PHE A 193 1.89 -9.36 -14.53
C PHE A 193 2.50 -8.51 -13.42
N VAL A 194 1.86 -8.48 -12.25
CA VAL A 194 2.33 -7.72 -11.09
C VAL A 194 2.90 -8.68 -10.05
N CYS A 195 4.16 -8.49 -9.70
CA CYS A 195 4.86 -9.27 -8.69
C CYS A 195 4.99 -8.50 -7.37
N SER A 196 5.27 -9.21 -6.27
CA SER A 196 5.48 -8.62 -4.95
C SER A 196 6.69 -7.69 -4.89
N ASN A 197 7.74 -7.99 -5.65
CA ASN A 197 8.93 -7.14 -5.75
C ASN A 197 9.60 -7.26 -7.14
N ARG A 198 10.56 -6.36 -7.38
CA ARG A 198 11.26 -6.27 -8.67
C ARG A 198 12.17 -7.46 -9.00
N TYR A 199 12.70 -8.16 -7.99
CA TYR A 199 13.57 -9.32 -8.20
C TYR A 199 12.76 -10.49 -8.72
N ILE A 200 11.63 -10.77 -8.09
CA ILE A 200 10.67 -11.80 -8.53
C ILE A 200 10.12 -11.48 -9.92
N ALA A 201 9.84 -10.20 -10.20
CA ALA A 201 9.42 -9.78 -11.55
C ALA A 201 10.50 -10.06 -12.61
N TYR A 202 11.76 -9.83 -12.28
CA TYR A 202 12.88 -10.11 -13.18
C TYR A 202 13.09 -11.62 -13.41
N ASP A 203 12.99 -12.43 -12.34
CA ASP A 203 13.10 -13.88 -12.45
C ASP A 203 11.93 -14.48 -13.26
N LEU A 204 10.72 -14.00 -13.02
CA LEU A 204 9.56 -14.38 -13.83
C LEU A 204 9.73 -13.99 -15.30
N TYR A 205 10.22 -12.79 -15.58
CA TYR A 205 10.51 -12.34 -16.95
C TYR A 205 11.47 -13.25 -17.69
N LYS A 206 12.46 -13.83 -17.00
CA LYS A 206 13.39 -14.78 -17.64
C LYS A 206 12.78 -16.14 -17.94
N ILE A 207 11.70 -16.47 -17.26
CA ILE A 207 11.00 -17.76 -17.44
C ILE A 207 9.97 -17.67 -18.58
N ILE A 208 9.33 -16.50 -18.74
CA ILE A 208 8.37 -16.21 -19.82
C ILE A 208 9.10 -15.97 -21.14
#